data_c91127f7926bef37f89072db9a7d5b58
#
_entry.id   c91127f7926bef37f89072db9a7d5b58
#
_cell.length_a   1.000
_cell.length_b   1.000
_cell.length_c   1.000
_cell.angle_alpha   90.00
_cell.angle_beta   90.00
_cell.angle_gamma   90.00
#
_symmetry.space_group_name_H-M   'P 1'
#
loop_
_entity.id
_entity.type
_entity.pdbx_description
1 polymer ?
#
loop_
_entity_poly.entity_id
_entity_poly.type
_entity_poly.pdbx_seq_one_letter_code
_entity_poly.pdbx_strand_id
1 'polypeptide(L)'
;KKIRDGWVEFLTGLPQDDRILEMSKADISRIVAMNEGVADKVYENMNFDKNRTSIFKGAENMKNGVHVMRQYENLVKIAKAYATPGTKYYKNEKTKQDIIDSLDWLYDNAYHEGLPELGNWWQWELGIPKNLNDLLTLVYDDVPAEKRMKYLKASQYFQPYAEWSGVSPSASYSSSPDKRISTGGNRMDTSIISFLRGVLMEDK
;
A
#
# COMPACT_ATOMS: atom_id res chain seq x y z
N LYS A 1 7.48 -15.79 5.15
CA LYS A 1 8.61 -15.13 4.50
C LYS A 1 8.62 -15.34 2.98
N LYS A 2 8.74 -16.58 2.48
CA LYS A 2 8.86 -16.88 1.02
C LYS A 2 7.81 -16.17 0.16
N ILE A 3 6.56 -16.08 0.61
CA ILE A 3 5.49 -15.40 -0.13
C ILE A 3 5.77 -13.89 -0.19
N ARG A 4 6.18 -13.28 0.92
CA ARG A 4 6.54 -11.84 0.95
C ARG A 4 7.70 -11.52 0.03
N ASP A 5 8.77 -12.33 0.08
CA ASP A 5 9.95 -12.14 -0.78
C ASP A 5 9.55 -12.21 -2.27
N GLY A 6 8.72 -13.20 -2.67
CA GLY A 6 8.19 -13.28 -4.04
C GLY A 6 7.29 -12.09 -4.42
N TRP A 7 6.54 -11.53 -3.47
CA TRP A 7 5.73 -10.34 -3.74
C TRP A 7 6.59 -9.07 -3.86
N VAL A 8 7.65 -8.95 -3.04
CA VAL A 8 8.65 -7.86 -3.20
C VAL A 8 9.32 -7.95 -4.56
N GLU A 9 9.72 -9.15 -5.00
CA GLU A 9 10.27 -9.39 -6.35
C GLU A 9 9.28 -8.94 -7.43
N PHE A 10 8.02 -9.35 -7.33
CA PHE A 10 6.97 -8.93 -8.27
C PHE A 10 6.82 -7.41 -8.34
N LEU A 11 6.84 -6.72 -7.19
CA LEU A 11 6.67 -5.27 -7.11
C LEU A 11 7.89 -4.49 -7.60
N THR A 12 9.09 -4.94 -7.23
CA THR A 12 10.36 -4.23 -7.55
C THR A 12 10.92 -4.60 -8.92
N GLY A 13 10.62 -5.80 -9.41
CA GLY A 13 11.20 -6.40 -10.60
C GLY A 13 12.57 -7.06 -10.35
N LEU A 14 13.03 -7.15 -9.09
CA LEU A 14 14.30 -7.77 -8.72
C LEU A 14 14.10 -8.89 -7.69
N PRO A 15 14.73 -10.08 -7.91
CA PRO A 15 14.80 -11.13 -6.90
C PRO A 15 15.43 -10.62 -5.60
N GLN A 16 14.94 -11.14 -4.48
CA GLN A 16 15.46 -10.81 -3.15
C GLN A 16 16.45 -11.87 -2.62
N ASP A 17 16.97 -12.71 -3.51
CA ASP A 17 17.90 -13.81 -3.24
C ASP A 17 18.97 -13.93 -4.35
N ASP A 18 19.78 -15.00 -4.31
CA ASP A 18 20.90 -15.21 -5.21
C ASP A 18 20.51 -15.28 -6.70
N ARG A 19 19.25 -15.45 -7.05
CA ARG A 19 18.77 -15.38 -8.45
C ARG A 19 19.05 -14.04 -9.12
N ILE A 20 19.27 -12.97 -8.34
CA ILE A 20 19.72 -11.68 -8.89
C ILE A 20 21.07 -11.79 -9.60
N LEU A 21 21.93 -12.75 -9.21
CA LEU A 21 23.23 -12.98 -9.83
C LEU A 21 23.11 -13.59 -11.23
N GLU A 22 21.97 -14.19 -11.54
CA GLU A 22 21.66 -14.77 -12.87
C GLU A 22 21.16 -13.71 -13.85
N MET A 23 20.78 -12.54 -13.36
CA MET A 23 20.31 -11.42 -14.20
C MET A 23 21.45 -10.69 -14.89
N SER A 24 21.21 -10.15 -16.08
CA SER A 24 22.17 -9.28 -16.72
C SER A 24 22.37 -7.97 -15.95
N LYS A 25 23.60 -7.47 -15.90
CA LYS A 25 23.88 -6.17 -15.27
C LYS A 25 23.08 -5.03 -15.90
N ALA A 26 22.81 -5.11 -17.20
CA ALA A 26 22.03 -4.11 -17.93
C ALA A 26 20.56 -4.09 -17.46
N ASP A 27 19.94 -5.26 -17.26
CA ASP A 27 18.56 -5.35 -16.77
C ASP A 27 18.46 -4.86 -15.33
N ILE A 28 19.37 -5.26 -14.46
CA ILE A 28 19.42 -4.76 -13.08
C ILE A 28 19.54 -3.23 -13.09
N SER A 29 20.50 -2.67 -13.84
CA SER A 29 20.70 -1.22 -13.90
C SER A 29 19.47 -0.47 -14.42
N ARG A 30 18.76 -1.04 -15.39
CA ARG A 30 17.52 -0.47 -15.93
C ARG A 30 16.40 -0.46 -14.89
N ILE A 31 16.23 -1.54 -14.15
CA ILE A 31 15.20 -1.65 -13.11
C ILE A 31 15.52 -0.69 -11.94
N VAL A 32 16.77 -0.62 -11.52
CA VAL A 32 17.24 0.31 -10.48
C VAL A 32 16.95 1.75 -10.89
N ALA A 33 17.40 2.16 -12.09
CA ALA A 33 17.19 3.51 -12.59
C ALA A 33 15.69 3.87 -12.72
N MET A 34 14.87 2.91 -13.14
CA MET A 34 13.43 3.10 -13.25
C MET A 34 12.79 3.35 -11.87
N ASN A 35 13.05 2.49 -10.89
CA ASN A 35 12.47 2.61 -9.55
C ASN A 35 12.95 3.89 -8.84
N GLU A 36 14.25 4.22 -8.97
CA GLU A 36 14.82 5.45 -8.43
C GLU A 36 14.22 6.69 -9.06
N GLY A 37 14.16 6.77 -10.38
CA GLY A 37 13.63 7.93 -11.09
C GLY A 37 12.14 8.16 -10.85
N VAL A 38 11.35 7.10 -10.61
CA VAL A 38 9.94 7.23 -10.20
C VAL A 38 9.85 7.79 -8.78
N ALA A 39 10.68 7.31 -7.85
CA ALA A 39 10.70 7.81 -6.48
C ALA A 39 11.14 9.28 -6.42
N ASP A 40 12.13 9.69 -7.21
CA ASP A 40 12.59 11.08 -7.29
C ASP A 40 11.43 12.03 -7.60
N LYS A 41 10.67 11.74 -8.65
CA LYS A 41 9.50 12.54 -9.06
C LYS A 41 8.41 12.59 -8.00
N VAL A 42 8.23 11.51 -7.26
CA VAL A 42 7.23 11.46 -6.19
C VAL A 42 7.67 12.28 -4.99
N TYR A 43 8.95 12.22 -4.62
CA TYR A 43 9.51 13.00 -3.52
C TYR A 43 9.43 14.52 -3.75
N GLU A 44 9.55 14.99 -5.00
CA GLU A 44 9.38 16.42 -5.34
C GLU A 44 8.00 16.97 -4.93
N ASN A 45 6.99 16.11 -4.86
CA ASN A 45 5.63 16.47 -4.47
C ASN A 45 5.29 16.12 -3.02
N MET A 46 6.23 15.56 -2.25
CA MET A 46 5.99 15.21 -0.87
C MET A 46 5.94 16.46 0.03
N ASN A 47 4.95 16.47 0.92
CA ASN A 47 4.74 17.58 1.85
C ASN A 47 5.28 17.21 3.23
N PHE A 48 6.35 17.89 3.65
CA PHE A 48 7.00 17.69 4.95
C PHE A 48 6.53 18.67 6.03
N ASP A 49 5.53 19.52 5.74
CA ASP A 49 5.01 20.45 6.75
C ASP A 49 4.38 19.67 7.92
N LYS A 50 4.64 20.13 9.15
CA LYS A 50 4.06 19.53 10.36
C LYS A 50 2.53 19.68 10.40
N ASN A 51 2.01 20.76 9.80
CA ASN A 51 0.57 21.06 9.71
C ASN A 51 -0.03 20.61 8.37
N ARG A 52 0.60 19.64 7.69
CA ARG A 52 0.15 19.16 6.39
C ARG A 52 -1.28 18.64 6.44
N THR A 53 -2.01 18.87 5.37
CA THR A 53 -3.36 18.32 5.13
C THR A 53 -3.35 17.14 4.17
N SER A 54 -2.18 16.80 3.63
CA SER A 54 -1.93 15.64 2.76
C SER A 54 -0.45 15.28 2.77
N ILE A 55 -0.11 14.04 2.41
CA ILE A 55 1.28 13.60 2.26
C ILE A 55 1.87 14.13 0.95
N PHE A 56 1.08 14.13 -0.13
CA PHE A 56 1.52 14.58 -1.44
C PHE A 56 0.62 15.69 -1.97
N LYS A 57 1.23 16.67 -2.64
CA LYS A 57 0.54 17.74 -3.35
C LYS A 57 -0.28 17.18 -4.52
N GLY A 58 -1.36 17.88 -4.88
CA GLY A 58 -2.25 17.49 -5.99
C GLY A 58 -3.31 16.46 -5.62
N ALA A 59 -3.39 16.06 -4.35
CA ALA A 59 -4.40 15.13 -3.83
C ALA A 59 -4.74 15.45 -2.36
N GLU A 60 -5.11 16.70 -2.06
CA GLU A 60 -5.22 17.21 -0.68
C GLU A 60 -6.58 16.94 -0.01
N ASN A 61 -7.59 16.49 -0.75
CA ASN A 61 -8.91 16.25 -0.17
C ASN A 61 -9.02 14.82 0.42
N MET A 62 -8.78 14.69 1.71
CA MET A 62 -8.86 13.41 2.42
C MET A 62 -10.30 12.88 2.60
N LYS A 63 -11.31 13.63 2.17
CA LYS A 63 -12.71 13.17 2.05
C LYS A 63 -13.02 12.60 0.66
N ASN A 64 -12.04 12.50 -0.22
CA ASN A 64 -12.17 11.93 -1.56
C ASN A 64 -11.33 10.65 -1.66
N GLY A 65 -11.97 9.50 -1.85
CA GLY A 65 -11.30 8.19 -1.94
C GLY A 65 -10.20 8.14 -2.99
N VAL A 66 -10.36 8.83 -4.13
CA VAL A 66 -9.30 8.92 -5.17
C VAL A 66 -8.06 9.64 -4.64
N HIS A 67 -8.24 10.73 -3.88
CA HIS A 67 -7.12 11.47 -3.31
C HIS A 67 -6.42 10.66 -2.22
N VAL A 68 -7.18 9.98 -1.35
CA VAL A 68 -6.60 9.08 -0.34
C VAL A 68 -5.84 7.94 -1.01
N MET A 69 -6.41 7.29 -2.01
CA MET A 69 -5.74 6.22 -2.76
C MET A 69 -4.42 6.69 -3.38
N ARG A 70 -4.38 7.89 -3.98
CA ARG A 70 -3.15 8.47 -4.54
C ARG A 70 -2.04 8.68 -3.51
N GLN A 71 -2.37 8.97 -2.24
CA GLN A 71 -1.35 9.03 -1.19
C GLN A 71 -0.65 7.67 -1.06
N TYR A 72 -1.41 6.58 -0.98
CA TYR A 72 -0.87 5.22 -0.88
C TYR A 72 -0.13 4.80 -2.15
N GLU A 73 -0.66 5.08 -3.36
CA GLU A 73 0.02 4.81 -4.62
C GLU A 73 1.40 5.47 -4.70
N ASN A 74 1.51 6.71 -4.24
CA ASN A 74 2.76 7.44 -4.23
C ASN A 74 3.73 6.87 -3.17
N LEU A 75 3.25 6.49 -1.99
CA LEU A 75 4.07 5.81 -1.00
C LEU A 75 4.59 4.44 -1.50
N VAL A 76 3.77 3.68 -2.22
CA VAL A 76 4.22 2.42 -2.86
C VAL A 76 5.38 2.67 -3.81
N LYS A 77 5.35 3.75 -4.60
CA LYS A 77 6.45 4.10 -5.53
C LYS A 77 7.76 4.39 -4.78
N ILE A 78 7.69 5.10 -3.66
CA ILE A 78 8.84 5.36 -2.78
C ILE A 78 9.33 4.05 -2.15
N ALA A 79 8.41 3.24 -1.62
CA ALA A 79 8.74 1.97 -0.97
C ALA A 79 9.35 0.95 -1.95
N LYS A 80 8.95 0.97 -3.22
CA LYS A 80 9.59 0.15 -4.28
C LYS A 80 11.07 0.52 -4.43
N ALA A 81 11.40 1.79 -4.49
CA ALA A 81 12.80 2.23 -4.53
C ALA A 81 13.54 1.88 -3.22
N TYR A 82 12.89 2.05 -2.07
CA TYR A 82 13.43 1.65 -0.76
C TYR A 82 13.74 0.14 -0.67
N ALA A 83 12.95 -0.71 -1.30
CA ALA A 83 13.14 -2.16 -1.33
C ALA A 83 14.01 -2.65 -2.51
N THR A 84 14.43 -1.75 -3.43
CA THR A 84 15.21 -2.11 -4.62
C THR A 84 16.70 -1.92 -4.35
N PRO A 85 17.52 -3.00 -4.25
CA PRO A 85 18.96 -2.90 -4.11
C PRO A 85 19.59 -2.07 -5.23
N GLY A 86 20.51 -1.16 -4.86
CA GLY A 86 21.22 -0.32 -5.81
C GLY A 86 20.62 1.07 -6.04
N THR A 87 19.40 1.36 -5.60
CA THR A 87 18.88 2.73 -5.56
C THR A 87 19.46 3.52 -4.39
N LYS A 88 19.52 4.85 -4.48
CA LYS A 88 19.91 5.72 -3.35
C LYS A 88 18.93 5.66 -2.16
N TYR A 89 17.74 5.11 -2.38
CA TYR A 89 16.69 4.92 -1.39
C TYR A 89 16.77 3.56 -0.67
N TYR A 90 17.58 2.61 -1.21
CA TYR A 90 17.64 1.26 -0.68
C TYR A 90 18.05 1.24 0.80
N LYS A 91 17.10 0.78 1.64
CA LYS A 91 17.25 0.71 3.11
C LYS A 91 17.74 2.02 3.76
N ASN A 92 17.46 3.15 3.14
CA ASN A 92 17.84 4.46 3.66
C ASN A 92 16.96 4.83 4.86
N GLU A 93 17.59 5.20 5.98
CA GLU A 93 16.88 5.49 7.25
C GLU A 93 15.90 6.65 7.14
N LYS A 94 16.27 7.72 6.41
CA LYS A 94 15.35 8.84 6.19
C LYS A 94 14.12 8.41 5.40
N THR A 95 14.32 7.64 4.32
CA THR A 95 13.23 7.12 3.50
C THR A 95 12.31 6.22 4.33
N LYS A 96 12.87 5.34 5.16
CA LYS A 96 12.10 4.50 6.09
C LYS A 96 11.23 5.36 7.01
N GLN A 97 11.82 6.38 7.63
CA GLN A 97 11.08 7.26 8.55
C GLN A 97 9.99 8.03 7.82
N ASP A 98 10.26 8.57 6.63
CA ASP A 98 9.27 9.28 5.81
C ASP A 98 8.06 8.38 5.47
N ILE A 99 8.30 7.09 5.19
CA ILE A 99 7.23 6.11 4.92
C ILE A 99 6.41 5.84 6.20
N ILE A 100 7.08 5.59 7.34
CA ILE A 100 6.40 5.29 8.61
C ILE A 100 5.57 6.49 9.08
N ASP A 101 6.13 7.70 9.05
CA ASP A 101 5.44 8.93 9.44
C ASP A 101 4.24 9.22 8.53
N SER A 102 4.35 8.85 7.27
CA SER A 102 3.24 8.97 6.31
C SER A 102 2.15 7.96 6.57
N LEU A 103 2.48 6.71 6.89
CA LEU A 103 1.52 5.69 7.26
C LEU A 103 0.76 6.05 8.54
N ASP A 104 1.47 6.56 9.57
CA ASP A 104 0.84 7.05 10.80
C ASP A 104 -0.13 8.19 10.49
N TRP A 105 0.33 9.18 9.72
CA TRP A 105 -0.51 10.32 9.36
C TRP A 105 -1.75 9.90 8.58
N LEU A 106 -1.62 9.00 7.60
CA LEU A 106 -2.74 8.51 6.79
C LEU A 106 -3.74 7.72 7.63
N TYR A 107 -3.25 6.90 8.56
CA TYR A 107 -4.14 6.19 9.48
C TYR A 107 -4.91 7.18 10.37
N ASP A 108 -4.25 8.16 10.93
CA ASP A 108 -4.86 9.09 11.89
C ASP A 108 -5.82 10.10 11.21
N ASN A 109 -5.64 10.40 9.90
CA ASN A 109 -6.36 11.48 9.22
C ASN A 109 -7.20 11.06 8.00
N ALA A 110 -7.00 9.85 7.44
CA ALA A 110 -7.55 9.54 6.12
C ALA A 110 -8.10 8.12 5.93
N TYR A 111 -7.55 7.10 6.60
CA TYR A 111 -7.95 5.71 6.38
C TYR A 111 -7.81 4.87 7.65
N HIS A 112 -8.84 4.84 8.47
CA HIS A 112 -8.94 4.03 9.70
C HIS A 112 -10.36 3.51 9.90
N GLU A 113 -10.54 2.60 10.86
CA GLU A 113 -11.83 2.02 11.22
C GLU A 113 -12.81 3.13 11.66
N GLY A 114 -14.07 2.99 11.25
CA GLY A 114 -15.13 3.93 11.61
C GLY A 114 -15.28 5.13 10.67
N LEU A 115 -14.38 5.33 9.70
CA LEU A 115 -14.61 6.35 8.67
C LEU A 115 -15.67 5.90 7.65
N PRO A 116 -16.50 6.82 7.14
CA PRO A 116 -17.44 6.53 6.07
C PRO A 116 -16.72 6.38 4.73
N GLU A 117 -17.26 5.53 3.86
CA GLU A 117 -16.87 5.47 2.45
C GLU A 117 -17.48 6.65 1.70
N LEU A 118 -16.68 7.67 1.43
CA LEU A 118 -17.13 8.87 0.73
C LEU A 118 -16.88 8.75 -0.78
N GLY A 119 -17.95 8.84 -1.56
CA GLY A 119 -17.90 8.72 -3.01
C GLY A 119 -17.97 7.27 -3.48
N ASN A 120 -17.01 6.83 -4.30
CA ASN A 120 -17.06 5.47 -4.84
C ASN A 120 -16.41 4.47 -3.86
N TRP A 121 -17.16 3.46 -3.47
CA TRP A 121 -16.74 2.35 -2.60
C TRP A 121 -15.44 1.67 -3.05
N TRP A 122 -15.21 1.58 -4.37
CA TRP A 122 -14.06 0.87 -4.96
C TRP A 122 -12.71 1.36 -4.42
N GLN A 123 -12.56 2.67 -4.22
CA GLN A 123 -11.32 3.20 -3.66
C GLN A 123 -11.11 2.73 -2.22
N TRP A 124 -12.17 2.70 -1.41
CA TRP A 124 -12.09 2.36 0.01
C TRP A 124 -11.90 0.86 0.25
N GLU A 125 -12.65 0.04 -0.50
CA GLU A 125 -12.63 -1.41 -0.31
C GLU A 125 -11.54 -2.13 -1.13
N LEU A 126 -11.09 -1.58 -2.25
CA LEU A 126 -10.14 -2.23 -3.14
C LEU A 126 -8.86 -1.41 -3.36
N GLY A 127 -8.98 -0.18 -3.85
CA GLY A 127 -7.83 0.61 -4.27
C GLY A 127 -6.86 0.91 -3.14
N ILE A 128 -7.34 1.42 -2.00
CA ILE A 128 -6.53 1.74 -0.84
C ILE A 128 -5.96 0.48 -0.17
N PRO A 129 -6.76 -0.56 0.19
CA PRO A 129 -6.22 -1.75 0.84
C PRO A 129 -5.17 -2.49 0.01
N LYS A 130 -5.32 -2.52 -1.33
CA LYS A 130 -4.34 -3.11 -2.24
C LYS A 130 -2.99 -2.40 -2.14
N ASN A 131 -3.00 -1.08 -2.28
CA ASN A 131 -1.79 -0.27 -2.15
C ASN A 131 -1.18 -0.34 -0.74
N LEU A 132 -2.01 -0.35 0.31
CA LEU A 132 -1.54 -0.49 1.69
C LEU A 132 -0.84 -1.84 1.92
N ASN A 133 -1.41 -2.94 1.42
CA ASN A 133 -0.81 -4.26 1.54
C ASN A 133 0.51 -4.37 0.75
N ASP A 134 0.58 -3.81 -0.46
CA ASP A 134 1.81 -3.74 -1.26
C ASP A 134 2.88 -2.93 -0.51
N LEU A 135 2.50 -1.76 0.01
CA LEU A 135 3.39 -0.91 0.80
C LEU A 135 3.94 -1.65 2.03
N LEU A 136 3.07 -2.27 2.82
CA LEU A 136 3.47 -3.01 4.02
C LEU A 136 4.32 -4.26 3.69
N THR A 137 4.14 -4.86 2.52
CA THR A 137 5.00 -5.96 2.05
C THR A 137 6.42 -5.47 1.79
N LEU A 138 6.57 -4.31 1.12
CA LEU A 138 7.87 -3.70 0.78
C LEU A 138 8.69 -3.26 2.01
N VAL A 139 8.01 -2.88 3.09
CA VAL A 139 8.64 -2.38 4.33
C VAL A 139 8.36 -3.27 5.55
N TYR A 140 8.01 -4.54 5.33
CA TYR A 140 7.51 -5.44 6.36
C TYR A 140 8.41 -5.54 7.59
N ASP A 141 9.72 -5.75 7.38
CA ASP A 141 10.70 -5.95 8.45
C ASP A 141 11.10 -4.63 9.14
N ASP A 142 10.78 -3.49 8.52
CA ASP A 142 11.16 -2.15 8.98
C ASP A 142 10.03 -1.44 9.77
N VAL A 143 8.77 -1.87 9.58
CA VAL A 143 7.63 -1.34 10.32
C VAL A 143 7.36 -2.18 11.57
N PRO A 144 7.32 -1.59 12.78
CA PRO A 144 6.99 -2.31 14.00
C PRO A 144 5.69 -3.12 13.87
N ALA A 145 5.68 -4.34 14.40
CA ALA A 145 4.54 -5.26 14.28
C ALA A 145 3.22 -4.63 14.77
N GLU A 146 3.25 -3.89 15.89
CA GLU A 146 2.10 -3.18 16.42
C GLU A 146 1.52 -2.16 15.41
N LYS A 147 2.39 -1.35 14.80
CA LYS A 147 1.96 -0.37 13.79
C LYS A 147 1.42 -1.07 12.54
N ARG A 148 2.09 -2.13 12.09
CA ARG A 148 1.62 -2.93 10.96
C ARG A 148 0.23 -3.49 11.20
N MET A 149 -0.01 -4.07 12.39
CA MET A 149 -1.33 -4.57 12.77
C MET A 149 -2.38 -3.46 12.84
N LYS A 150 -2.03 -2.28 13.36
CA LYS A 150 -2.90 -1.09 13.37
C LYS A 150 -3.38 -0.76 11.95
N TYR A 151 -2.48 -0.65 10.99
CA TYR A 151 -2.85 -0.32 9.60
C TYR A 151 -3.64 -1.43 8.91
N LEU A 152 -3.30 -2.69 9.15
CA LEU A 152 -4.01 -3.84 8.56
C LEU A 152 -5.44 -3.99 9.08
N LYS A 153 -5.73 -3.54 10.31
CA LYS A 153 -7.11 -3.48 10.83
C LYS A 153 -7.98 -2.55 9.99
N ALA A 154 -7.45 -1.41 9.53
CA ALA A 154 -8.19 -0.54 8.62
C ALA A 154 -8.50 -1.26 7.29
N SER A 155 -7.51 -1.94 6.70
CA SER A 155 -7.74 -2.77 5.51
C SER A 155 -8.81 -3.85 5.75
N GLN A 156 -8.80 -4.49 6.92
CA GLN A 156 -9.81 -5.49 7.28
C GLN A 156 -11.20 -4.89 7.49
N TYR A 157 -11.27 -3.69 8.04
CA TYR A 157 -12.54 -2.98 8.25
C TYR A 157 -13.23 -2.65 6.92
N PHE A 158 -12.51 -2.13 5.94
CA PHE A 158 -13.08 -1.77 4.65
C PHE A 158 -13.27 -2.99 3.73
N GLN A 159 -12.40 -3.99 3.78
CA GLN A 159 -12.49 -5.21 2.97
C GLN A 159 -12.37 -6.46 3.84
N PRO A 160 -13.42 -6.84 4.59
CA PRO A 160 -13.35 -7.96 5.53
C PRO A 160 -13.34 -9.33 4.85
N TYR A 161 -13.91 -9.48 3.64
CA TYR A 161 -14.15 -10.77 3.00
C TYR A 161 -13.63 -10.81 1.57
N ALA A 162 -12.98 -11.93 1.21
CA ALA A 162 -12.48 -12.15 -0.16
C ALA A 162 -13.60 -12.29 -1.21
N GLU A 163 -14.83 -12.56 -0.79
CA GLU A 163 -15.94 -12.92 -1.70
C GLU A 163 -16.89 -11.78 -1.99
N TRP A 164 -16.89 -10.75 -1.15
CA TRP A 164 -17.93 -9.75 -1.12
C TRP A 164 -17.38 -8.35 -1.30
N SER A 165 -18.17 -7.48 -1.92
CA SER A 165 -17.97 -6.02 -1.97
C SER A 165 -19.20 -5.32 -1.37
N GLY A 166 -19.03 -4.09 -0.88
CA GLY A 166 -20.08 -3.33 -0.23
C GLY A 166 -20.45 -3.90 1.15
N VAL A 167 -19.51 -4.52 1.84
CA VAL A 167 -19.71 -5.20 3.12
C VAL A 167 -18.93 -4.57 4.28
N SER A 168 -18.23 -3.51 4.03
CA SER A 168 -17.64 -2.67 5.08
C SER A 168 -18.73 -2.19 6.04
N PRO A 169 -18.46 -2.14 7.35
CA PRO A 169 -19.41 -1.54 8.31
C PRO A 169 -19.80 -0.10 7.98
N SER A 170 -18.99 0.60 7.20
CA SER A 170 -19.23 1.97 6.74
C SER A 170 -19.81 2.07 5.33
N ALA A 171 -20.03 0.95 4.64
CA ALA A 171 -20.53 0.98 3.27
C ALA A 171 -21.91 1.63 3.23
N SER A 172 -22.10 2.57 2.33
CA SER A 172 -23.40 3.21 2.09
C SER A 172 -24.47 2.22 1.62
N TYR A 173 -24.04 1.03 1.20
CA TYR A 173 -24.87 -0.09 0.78
C TYR A 173 -25.13 -1.12 1.88
N SER A 174 -24.62 -0.92 3.10
CA SER A 174 -24.78 -1.86 4.22
C SER A 174 -26.24 -2.04 4.65
N SER A 175 -27.13 -1.13 4.26
CA SER A 175 -28.59 -1.24 4.42
C SER A 175 -29.26 -2.15 3.36
N SER A 176 -28.53 -2.58 2.33
CA SER A 176 -29.05 -3.56 1.36
C SER A 176 -28.83 -4.97 1.90
N PRO A 177 -29.87 -5.81 1.98
CA PRO A 177 -29.71 -7.21 2.37
C PRO A 177 -28.90 -8.03 1.36
N ASP A 178 -28.65 -7.49 0.18
CA ASP A 178 -27.94 -8.16 -0.89
C ASP A 178 -26.45 -7.86 -0.82
N LYS A 179 -25.73 -8.70 -0.08
CA LYS A 179 -24.27 -8.78 -0.19
C LYS A 179 -23.90 -8.97 -1.66
N ARG A 180 -23.06 -8.10 -2.19
CA ARG A 180 -22.63 -8.20 -3.59
C ARG A 180 -21.50 -9.19 -3.70
N ILE A 181 -21.70 -10.31 -4.38
CA ILE A 181 -20.61 -11.19 -4.77
C ILE A 181 -19.70 -10.42 -5.72
N SER A 182 -18.43 -10.28 -5.35
CA SER A 182 -17.42 -9.72 -6.24
C SER A 182 -17.21 -10.64 -7.43
N THR A 183 -17.16 -10.07 -8.62
CA THR A 183 -16.95 -10.81 -9.88
C THR A 183 -15.84 -10.17 -10.71
N GLY A 184 -15.29 -10.89 -11.66
CA GLY A 184 -14.28 -10.39 -12.58
C GLY A 184 -13.04 -9.83 -11.87
N GLY A 185 -12.56 -8.66 -12.30
CA GLY A 185 -11.39 -7.99 -11.72
C GLY A 185 -11.55 -7.65 -10.24
N ASN A 186 -12.73 -7.22 -9.81
CA ASN A 186 -12.98 -6.93 -8.40
C ASN A 186 -12.82 -8.18 -7.54
N ARG A 187 -13.23 -9.35 -8.02
CA ARG A 187 -13.03 -10.63 -7.32
C ARG A 187 -11.56 -10.97 -7.16
N MET A 188 -10.75 -10.74 -8.18
CA MET A 188 -9.31 -10.90 -8.08
C MET A 188 -8.71 -9.96 -7.04
N ASP A 189 -9.07 -8.68 -7.09
CA ASP A 189 -8.56 -7.68 -6.15
C ASP A 189 -8.95 -8.01 -4.70
N THR A 190 -10.21 -8.35 -4.41
CA THR A 190 -10.64 -8.76 -3.05
C THR A 190 -9.89 -9.99 -2.56
N SER A 191 -9.65 -10.96 -3.44
CA SER A 191 -8.90 -12.19 -3.11
C SER A 191 -7.43 -11.89 -2.80
N ILE A 192 -6.77 -11.05 -3.62
CA ILE A 192 -5.37 -10.64 -3.41
C ILE A 192 -5.24 -9.84 -2.10
N ILE A 193 -6.15 -8.89 -1.84
CA ILE A 193 -6.16 -8.09 -0.62
C ILE A 193 -6.26 -9.00 0.61
N SER A 194 -7.23 -9.91 0.62
CA SER A 194 -7.45 -10.83 1.75
C SER A 194 -6.27 -11.78 1.95
N PHE A 195 -5.72 -12.32 0.86
CA PHE A 195 -4.55 -13.20 0.90
C PHE A 195 -3.32 -12.48 1.46
N LEU A 196 -2.93 -11.34 0.88
CA LEU A 196 -1.77 -10.59 1.34
C LEU A 196 -1.94 -10.09 2.78
N ARG A 197 -3.12 -9.61 3.14
CA ARG A 197 -3.41 -9.20 4.52
C ARG A 197 -3.17 -10.37 5.49
N GLY A 198 -3.66 -11.57 5.17
CA GLY A 198 -3.41 -12.76 5.99
C GLY A 198 -1.92 -13.07 6.14
N VAL A 199 -1.14 -12.97 5.05
CA VAL A 199 0.32 -13.14 5.07
C VAL A 199 1.02 -12.08 5.92
N LEU A 200 0.55 -10.83 5.89
CA LEU A 200 1.15 -9.72 6.63
C LEU A 200 0.79 -9.71 8.12
N MET A 201 -0.38 -10.20 8.46
CA MET A 201 -0.83 -10.34 9.86
C MET A 201 -0.08 -11.44 10.60
N GLU A 202 0.35 -12.49 9.90
CA GLU A 202 1.06 -13.67 10.45
C GLU A 202 0.65 -14.03 11.88
N ASP A 203 -0.62 -14.27 12.10
CA ASP A 203 -1.05 -14.90 13.33
C ASP A 203 -0.65 -16.38 13.26
N LYS A 204 0.36 -16.72 14.08
CA LYS A 204 0.78 -18.10 14.28
C LYS A 204 -0.20 -18.82 15.18
#